data_050c4a498590b8596c106537a24ea6db
#
_entry.id   050c4a498590b8596c106537a24ea6db
#
_cell.length_a   1.000
_cell.length_b   1.000
_cell.length_c   1.000
_cell.angle_alpha   90.00
_cell.angle_beta   90.00
_cell.angle_gamma   90.00
#
_symmetry.space_group_name_H-M   'P 1'
#
loop_
_entity.id
_entity.type
_entity.pdbx_description
1 polymer ?
#
loop_
_entity_poly.entity_id
_entity_poly.type
_entity_poly.pdbx_seq_one_letter_code
_entity_poly.pdbx_strand_id
1 'polypeptide(L)'
;MSKLIGEPVKVHRNKDSTLTSFIWRKRFYRVDEVISWWREPSEWWNGKAMRLFVRVNARNSSTGTYELYKLGEEWFLHRVLD
;
A
#
# COMPACT_ATOMS: atom_id res chain seq x y z
N MET A 1 0.52 -12.72 -12.00
CA MET A 1 1.91 -12.26 -12.07
C MET A 1 2.03 -10.93 -11.36
N SER A 2 3.05 -10.76 -10.53
CA SER A 2 3.20 -9.50 -9.80
C SER A 2 4.10 -8.54 -10.56
N LYS A 3 3.88 -7.25 -10.33
CA LYS A 3 4.63 -6.22 -11.00
C LYS A 3 5.04 -5.17 -9.98
N LEU A 4 6.35 -4.93 -9.87
CA LEU A 4 6.88 -3.92 -8.98
C LEU A 4 6.61 -2.52 -9.55
N ILE A 5 6.10 -1.65 -8.71
CA ILE A 5 5.72 -0.30 -9.13
C ILE A 5 6.58 0.75 -8.46
N GLY A 6 6.55 0.83 -7.13
CA GLY A 6 7.37 1.78 -6.39
C GLY A 6 6.96 3.23 -6.55
N GLU A 7 5.67 3.51 -6.73
CA GLU A 7 5.20 4.88 -6.95
C GLU A 7 4.41 5.39 -5.76
N PRO A 8 4.45 6.69 -5.49
CA PRO A 8 3.72 7.25 -4.36
C PRO A 8 2.22 7.20 -4.59
N VAL A 9 1.48 7.05 -3.49
CA VAL A 9 0.02 7.07 -3.51
C VAL A 9 -0.47 7.90 -2.35
N LYS A 10 -1.71 8.34 -2.44
CA LYS A 10 -2.39 8.98 -1.32
C LYS A 10 -3.37 7.99 -0.76
N VAL A 11 -3.34 7.82 0.56
CA VAL A 11 -4.24 6.88 1.21
C VAL A 11 -5.23 7.61 2.10
N HIS A 12 -6.38 7.00 2.27
CA HIS A 12 -7.38 7.44 3.24
C HIS A 12 -7.60 6.33 4.24
N ARG A 13 -7.74 6.72 5.50
CA ARG A 13 -7.97 5.78 6.59
C ARG A 13 -9.18 6.25 7.37
N ASN A 14 -9.89 5.31 7.96
CA ASN A 14 -11.01 5.65 8.81
C ASN A 14 -10.51 5.99 10.23
N LYS A 15 -11.43 6.17 11.15
CA LYS A 15 -11.09 6.56 12.52
C LYS A 15 -10.21 5.53 13.20
N ASP A 16 -10.30 4.28 12.80
CA ASP A 16 -9.50 3.21 13.40
C ASP A 16 -8.19 3.01 12.71
N SER A 17 -7.81 3.93 11.82
CA SER A 17 -6.59 3.87 11.03
C SER A 17 -6.56 2.71 10.05
N THR A 18 -7.72 2.17 9.71
CA THR A 18 -7.83 1.13 8.70
C THR A 18 -7.87 1.78 7.32
N LEU A 19 -7.09 1.27 6.39
CA LEU A 19 -7.08 1.79 5.03
C LEU A 19 -8.43 1.56 4.37
N THR A 20 -9.01 2.61 3.82
CA THR A 20 -10.30 2.51 3.15
C THR A 20 -10.20 2.76 1.65
N SER A 21 -9.20 3.51 1.22
CA SER A 21 -9.00 3.77 -0.19
C SER A 21 -7.61 4.33 -0.43
N PHE A 22 -7.21 4.33 -1.69
CA PHE A 22 -5.99 5.02 -2.08
C PHE A 22 -6.14 5.56 -3.50
N ILE A 23 -5.32 6.57 -3.81
CA ILE A 23 -5.30 7.18 -5.13
C ILE A 23 -3.92 6.93 -5.72
N TRP A 24 -3.91 6.31 -6.89
CA TRP A 24 -2.69 6.01 -7.63
C TRP A 24 -2.88 6.42 -9.08
N ARG A 25 -1.96 7.24 -9.57
CA ARG A 25 -2.01 7.76 -10.95
C ARG A 25 -3.34 8.44 -11.22
N LYS A 26 -3.80 9.21 -10.23
CA LYS A 26 -5.05 9.97 -10.32
C LYS A 26 -6.29 9.09 -10.41
N ARG A 27 -6.17 7.81 -10.07
CA ARG A 27 -7.31 6.91 -10.05
C ARG A 27 -7.60 6.50 -8.61
N PHE A 28 -8.87 6.42 -8.31
CA PHE A 28 -9.33 6.06 -6.99
C PHE A 28 -9.53 4.55 -6.90
N TYR A 29 -8.99 3.96 -5.85
CA TYR A 29 -9.13 2.53 -5.57
C TYR A 29 -9.76 2.37 -4.20
N ARG A 30 -10.85 1.65 -4.14
CA ARG A 30 -11.52 1.39 -2.88
C ARG A 30 -11.01 0.08 -2.30
N VAL A 31 -10.56 0.13 -1.06
CA VAL A 31 -10.05 -1.06 -0.39
C VAL A 31 -11.26 -1.86 0.12
N ASP A 32 -11.39 -3.08 -0.35
CA ASP A 32 -12.45 -3.97 0.09
C ASP A 32 -12.03 -4.79 1.30
N GLU A 33 -10.75 -5.14 1.36
CA GLU A 33 -10.27 -6.01 2.40
C GLU A 33 -8.77 -5.82 2.59
N VAL A 34 -8.34 -5.76 3.85
CA VAL A 34 -6.93 -5.82 4.19
C VAL A 34 -6.59 -7.28 4.43
N ILE A 35 -5.77 -7.86 3.56
CA ILE A 35 -5.45 -9.26 3.61
C ILE A 35 -4.42 -9.55 4.70
N SER A 36 -3.37 -8.75 4.73
CA SER A 36 -2.30 -8.94 5.70
C SER A 36 -1.46 -7.67 5.79
N TRP A 37 -0.66 -7.61 6.83
CA TRP A 37 0.30 -6.52 6.97
C TRP A 37 1.51 -7.05 7.73
N TRP A 38 2.65 -6.44 7.47
CA TRP A 38 3.89 -6.84 8.14
C TRP A 38 4.87 -5.68 8.07
N ARG A 39 5.94 -5.78 8.83
CA ARG A 39 6.98 -4.76 8.87
C ARG A 39 8.30 -5.36 8.42
N GLU A 40 9.05 -4.55 7.68
CA GLU A 40 10.38 -4.93 7.25
C GLU A 40 11.32 -3.78 7.52
N PRO A 41 12.55 -4.05 7.97
CA PRO A 41 13.53 -2.98 8.09
C PRO A 41 13.89 -2.46 6.72
N SER A 42 14.14 -1.15 6.63
CA SER A 42 14.64 -0.61 5.40
C SER A 42 16.09 -1.07 5.24
N GLU A 43 16.57 -1.03 4.01
CA GLU A 43 17.90 -1.50 3.71
C GLU A 43 18.99 -0.52 4.06
N TRP A 44 18.65 0.58 4.66
CA TRP A 44 19.62 1.59 4.95
C TRP A 44 20.54 1.19 6.06
N TRP A 45 21.79 1.55 5.89
CA TRP A 45 22.81 1.18 6.85
C TRP A 45 22.56 1.75 8.23
N ASN A 46 21.92 2.90 8.29
CA ASN A 46 21.61 3.43 9.59
C ASN A 46 20.46 2.67 10.23
N GLY A 47 19.84 1.77 9.48
CA GLY A 47 18.96 0.77 10.06
C GLY A 47 17.80 1.26 10.87
N LYS A 48 17.41 2.49 10.71
CA LYS A 48 16.43 3.07 11.62
C LYS A 48 15.02 3.00 11.12
N ALA A 49 14.84 3.04 9.83
CA ALA A 49 13.51 3.14 9.27
C ALA A 49 12.92 1.74 9.08
N MET A 50 11.66 1.61 9.46
CA MET A 50 10.89 0.41 9.22
C MET A 50 9.83 0.73 8.19
N ARG A 51 9.61 -0.17 7.26
CA ARG A 51 8.52 -0.04 6.31
C ARG A 51 7.37 -0.91 6.76
N LEU A 52 6.19 -0.34 6.75
CA LEU A 52 4.98 -1.09 7.04
C LEU A 52 4.33 -1.47 5.72
N PHE A 53 4.25 -2.77 5.47
CA PHE A 53 3.63 -3.28 4.26
C PHE A 53 2.20 -3.70 4.53
N VAL A 54 1.31 -3.40 3.61
CA VAL A 54 -0.09 -3.79 3.72
C VAL A 54 -0.51 -4.36 2.39
N ARG A 55 -1.06 -5.57 2.41
CA ARG A 55 -1.61 -6.20 1.22
C ARG A 55 -3.12 -6.10 1.28
N VAL A 56 -3.72 -5.57 0.23
CA VAL A 56 -5.16 -5.31 0.21
C VAL A 56 -5.78 -5.81 -1.08
N ASN A 57 -7.06 -6.18 -0.99
CA ASN A 57 -7.90 -6.29 -2.17
C ASN A 57 -8.59 -4.97 -2.35
N ALA A 58 -8.51 -4.43 -3.56
CA ALA A 58 -9.10 -3.14 -3.85
C ALA A 58 -9.67 -3.16 -5.25
N ARG A 59 -10.56 -2.22 -5.52
CA ARG A 59 -11.16 -2.16 -6.85
C ARG A 59 -11.25 -0.73 -7.33
N ASN A 60 -11.15 -0.65 -8.62
CA ASN A 60 -11.39 0.55 -9.40
C ASN A 60 -12.50 0.14 -10.38
N SER A 61 -12.16 -0.19 -11.63
CA SER A 61 -13.13 -0.77 -12.54
C SER A 61 -13.15 -2.29 -12.44
N SER A 62 -12.13 -2.86 -11.85
CA SER A 62 -12.07 -4.30 -11.60
C SER A 62 -11.35 -4.53 -10.28
N THR A 63 -11.51 -5.72 -9.74
CA THR A 63 -10.90 -6.08 -8.45
C THR A 63 -9.49 -6.58 -8.68
N GLY A 64 -8.58 -6.19 -7.79
CA GLY A 64 -7.21 -6.65 -7.83
C GLY A 64 -6.60 -6.68 -6.45
N THR A 65 -5.41 -7.22 -6.35
CA THR A 65 -4.66 -7.28 -5.11
C THR A 65 -3.43 -6.38 -5.24
N TYR A 66 -3.23 -5.57 -4.23
CA TYR A 66 -2.18 -4.56 -4.24
C TYR A 66 -1.38 -4.61 -2.95
N GLU A 67 -0.09 -4.37 -3.04
CA GLU A 67 0.76 -4.20 -1.86
C GLU A 67 1.18 -2.75 -1.77
N LEU A 68 0.94 -2.16 -0.62
CA LEU A 68 1.34 -0.79 -0.33
C LEU A 68 2.34 -0.80 0.80
N TYR A 69 3.20 0.21 0.86
CA TYR A 69 4.02 0.36 2.05
C TYR A 69 4.09 1.81 2.49
N LYS A 70 4.32 1.98 3.77
CA LYS A 70 4.47 3.29 4.39
C LYS A 70 5.91 3.43 4.85
N LEU A 71 6.52 4.55 4.51
CA LEU A 71 7.85 4.89 4.96
C LEU A 71 7.79 6.33 5.47
N GLY A 72 8.01 6.50 6.77
CA GLY A 72 7.79 7.80 7.37
C GLY A 72 6.31 8.14 7.31
N GLU A 73 6.00 9.28 6.72
CA GLU A 73 4.62 9.73 6.60
C GLU A 73 4.05 9.48 5.21
N GLU A 74 4.81 8.83 4.35
CA GLU A 74 4.41 8.67 2.97
C GLU A 74 4.08 7.23 2.63
N TRP A 75 3.11 7.08 1.73
CA TRP A 75 2.68 5.76 1.27
C TRP A 75 3.06 5.59 -0.18
N PHE A 76 3.38 4.34 -0.53
CA PHE A 76 3.78 3.98 -1.88
C PHE A 76 3.07 2.70 -2.29
N LEU A 77 2.80 2.58 -3.58
CA LEU A 77 2.34 1.32 -4.14
C LEU A 77 3.59 0.50 -4.46
N HIS A 78 3.74 -0.63 -3.76
CA HIS A 78 4.91 -1.46 -3.91
C HIS A 78 4.79 -2.38 -5.10
N ARG A 79 3.68 -3.09 -5.20
CA ARG A 79 3.48 -3.99 -6.33
C ARG A 79 2.00 -4.26 -6.55
N VAL A 80 1.69 -4.63 -7.78
CA VAL A 80 0.36 -5.10 -8.16
C VAL A 80 0.45 -6.61 -8.32
N LEU A 81 -0.43 -7.30 -7.62
CA LEU A 81 -0.50 -8.75 -7.67
C LEU A 81 -1.75 -9.15 -8.44
N ASP A 82 -1.65 -10.15 -9.28
CA ASP A 82 -2.82 -10.63 -10.00
C ASP A 82 -3.26 -11.97 -9.51
#